data_92c4640c885da7fa6e476cfb816e6775
#
_entry.id   92c4640c885da7fa6e476cfb816e6775
#
_cell.length_a   1.000
_cell.length_b   1.000
_cell.length_c   1.000
_cell.angle_alpha   90.00
_cell.angle_beta   90.00
_cell.angle_gamma   90.00
#
_symmetry.space_group_name_H-M   'P 1'
#
loop_
_entity.id
_entity.type
_entity.pdbx_description
1 polymer ?
#
loop_
_entity_poly.entity_id
_entity_poly.type
_entity_poly.pdbx_seq_one_letter_code
_entity_poly.pdbx_strand_id
1 'polypeptide(L)'
;NEQAKKLFLGFCDWAIDLTAGLSDAQMERMLGMEHGGMNEVLADAYAITGEKKYLDVAKRFSHRRLLNAMSQRVDNLDNMHANTQVPKVVGFERISELAGEEVYHRAADFFWDIVTGERSLAFGGNSRREHFPSKEACTDFINDIDGPESCNTNNMLKLTEELHRRNPEARYADFYELATFNHILSTQLPEHGGYVYFTPARPRHYRNYSAPNEAMWCCVGTGMENHGKYGQFVYTHVGNAIYVNLFVASELNW
;
A
#
# COMPACT_ATOMS: atom_id res chain seq x y z
N ASN A 1 19.32 -14.40 -4.90
CA ASN A 1 20.40 -13.97 -5.78
C ASN A 1 21.34 -13.02 -5.03
N GLU A 2 22.59 -13.41 -4.80
CA GLU A 2 23.56 -12.66 -3.98
C GLU A 2 23.90 -11.29 -4.60
N GLN A 3 23.96 -11.17 -5.91
CA GLN A 3 24.21 -9.89 -6.56
C GLN A 3 23.05 -8.91 -6.32
N ALA A 4 21.81 -9.36 -6.42
CA ALA A 4 20.64 -8.53 -6.13
C ALA A 4 20.63 -8.08 -4.66
N LYS A 5 20.94 -8.98 -3.71
CA LYS A 5 21.08 -8.64 -2.29
C LYS A 5 22.15 -7.58 -2.06
N LYS A 6 23.33 -7.73 -2.70
CA LYS A 6 24.42 -6.75 -2.59
C LYS A 6 24.02 -5.38 -3.12
N LEU A 7 23.33 -5.31 -4.25
CA LEU A 7 22.83 -4.05 -4.81
C LEU A 7 21.78 -3.42 -3.91
N PHE A 8 20.83 -4.20 -3.43
CA PHE A 8 19.78 -3.75 -2.51
C PHE A 8 20.37 -3.13 -1.23
N LEU A 9 21.29 -3.84 -0.57
CA LEU A 9 21.94 -3.32 0.65
C LEU A 9 22.81 -2.10 0.35
N GLY A 10 23.47 -2.06 -0.82
CA GLY A 10 24.23 -0.88 -1.23
C GLY A 10 23.37 0.37 -1.40
N PHE A 11 22.15 0.24 -1.94
CA PHE A 11 21.19 1.35 -1.99
C PHE A 11 20.68 1.75 -0.59
N CYS A 12 20.46 0.79 0.30
CA CYS A 12 20.09 1.09 1.68
C CYS A 12 21.21 1.85 2.42
N ASP A 13 22.46 1.43 2.27
CA ASP A 13 23.61 2.11 2.85
C ASP A 13 23.77 3.54 2.29
N TRP A 14 23.65 3.70 0.97
CA TRP A 14 23.65 5.02 0.34
C TRP A 14 22.56 5.94 0.92
N ALA A 15 21.34 5.46 1.13
CA ALA A 15 20.25 6.25 1.71
C ALA A 15 20.55 6.64 3.16
N ILE A 16 21.18 5.74 3.94
CA ILE A 16 21.65 6.03 5.30
C ILE A 16 22.68 7.16 5.29
N ASP A 17 23.71 7.03 4.47
CA ASP A 17 24.79 8.03 4.36
C ASP A 17 24.25 9.40 3.92
N LEU A 18 23.37 9.42 2.91
CA LEU A 18 22.75 10.63 2.39
C LEU A 18 21.95 11.39 3.46
N THR A 19 21.31 10.68 4.37
CA THR A 19 20.44 11.26 5.40
C THR A 19 21.10 11.40 6.77
N ALA A 20 22.34 10.94 6.93
CA ALA A 20 23.04 10.90 8.22
C ALA A 20 23.18 12.29 8.87
N GLY A 21 23.42 13.33 8.06
CA GLY A 21 23.57 14.71 8.53
C GLY A 21 22.28 15.47 8.79
N LEU A 22 21.12 14.89 8.49
CA LEU A 22 19.84 15.57 8.65
C LEU A 22 19.34 15.47 10.10
N SER A 23 18.93 16.61 10.67
CA SER A 23 18.18 16.62 11.92
C SER A 23 16.78 16.02 11.74
N ASP A 24 16.13 15.64 12.84
CA ASP A 24 14.75 15.11 12.79
C ASP A 24 13.78 16.10 12.13
N ALA A 25 13.92 17.40 12.38
CA ALA A 25 13.09 18.41 11.74
C ALA A 25 13.33 18.53 10.22
N GLN A 26 14.55 18.28 9.76
CA GLN A 26 14.87 18.23 8.32
C GLN A 26 14.30 16.96 7.69
N MET A 27 14.42 15.81 8.37
CA MET A 27 13.76 14.57 7.94
C MET A 27 12.25 14.77 7.77
N GLU A 28 11.55 15.31 8.78
CA GLU A 28 10.09 15.54 8.70
C GLU A 28 9.70 16.46 7.54
N ARG A 29 10.47 17.52 7.28
CA ARG A 29 10.22 18.37 6.11
C ARG A 29 10.40 17.63 4.79
N MET A 30 11.45 16.82 4.68
CA MET A 30 11.69 15.98 3.51
C MET A 30 10.54 14.95 3.32
N LEU A 31 10.11 14.30 4.40
CA LEU A 31 9.04 13.30 4.38
C LEU A 31 7.65 13.91 4.14
N GLY A 32 7.50 15.22 4.27
CA GLY A 32 6.31 15.96 3.89
C GLY A 32 6.13 16.08 2.38
N MET A 33 7.18 15.84 1.60
CA MET A 33 7.10 15.76 0.15
C MET A 33 6.60 14.37 -0.27
N GLU A 34 6.28 14.22 -1.55
CA GLU A 34 5.85 12.93 -2.08
C GLU A 34 7.00 11.92 -2.01
N HIS A 35 6.85 10.89 -1.19
CA HIS A 35 7.77 9.76 -1.10
C HIS A 35 6.99 8.48 -0.75
N GLY A 36 7.54 7.33 -1.13
CA GLY A 36 6.91 6.03 -0.93
C GLY A 36 7.38 5.28 0.31
N GLY A 37 7.51 3.96 0.21
CA GLY A 37 7.77 3.00 1.29
C GLY A 37 9.23 2.82 1.68
N MET A 38 10.03 3.89 1.81
CA MET A 38 11.44 3.76 2.20
C MET A 38 11.63 3.16 3.59
N ASN A 39 10.69 3.37 4.50
CA ASN A 39 10.67 2.76 5.82
C ASN A 39 10.46 1.23 5.75
N GLU A 40 9.61 0.73 4.85
CA GLU A 40 9.42 -0.70 4.59
C GLU A 40 10.73 -1.33 4.08
N VAL A 41 11.32 -0.74 3.04
CA VAL A 41 12.56 -1.23 2.41
C VAL A 41 13.71 -1.36 3.42
N LEU A 42 13.88 -0.36 4.28
CA LEU A 42 14.92 -0.39 5.31
C LEU A 42 14.62 -1.39 6.44
N ALA A 43 13.34 -1.57 6.79
CA ALA A 43 12.93 -2.62 7.71
C ALA A 43 13.24 -4.03 7.16
N ASP A 44 13.02 -4.24 5.85
CA ASP A 44 13.41 -5.49 5.19
C ASP A 44 14.92 -5.70 5.14
N ALA A 45 15.71 -4.64 4.94
CA ALA A 45 17.17 -4.73 5.04
C ALA A 45 17.60 -5.20 6.44
N TYR A 46 16.92 -4.72 7.50
CA TYR A 46 17.13 -5.23 8.86
C TYR A 46 16.73 -6.71 8.98
N ALA A 47 15.58 -7.11 8.45
CA ALA A 47 15.15 -8.51 8.51
C ALA A 47 16.12 -9.48 7.82
N ILE A 48 16.76 -9.02 6.73
CA ILE A 48 17.74 -9.83 5.96
C ILE A 48 19.10 -9.92 6.65
N THR A 49 19.53 -8.84 7.33
CA THR A 49 20.91 -8.70 7.84
C THR A 49 21.04 -8.82 9.34
N GLY A 50 19.99 -8.47 10.11
CA GLY A 50 20.06 -8.26 11.55
C GLY A 50 20.78 -6.95 11.97
N GLU A 51 21.24 -6.13 11.02
CA GLU A 51 21.98 -4.90 11.31
C GLU A 51 21.03 -3.78 11.73
N LYS A 52 21.11 -3.42 13.01
CA LYS A 52 20.21 -2.42 13.64
C LYS A 52 20.19 -1.07 12.94
N LYS A 53 21.28 -0.65 12.26
CA LYS A 53 21.34 0.60 11.52
C LYS A 53 20.18 0.78 10.53
N TYR A 54 19.76 -0.31 9.88
CA TYR A 54 18.66 -0.27 8.93
C TYR A 54 17.31 -0.01 9.62
N LEU A 55 17.05 -0.68 10.74
CA LEU A 55 15.82 -0.45 11.51
C LEU A 55 15.76 0.95 12.12
N ASP A 56 16.89 1.47 12.63
CA ASP A 56 16.95 2.81 13.19
C ASP A 56 16.66 3.88 12.12
N VAL A 57 17.15 3.68 10.90
CA VAL A 57 16.85 4.61 9.79
C VAL A 57 15.45 4.37 9.20
N ALA A 58 14.93 3.15 9.19
CA ALA A 58 13.53 2.89 8.86
C ALA A 58 12.58 3.73 9.73
N LYS A 59 12.85 3.78 11.04
CA LYS A 59 12.09 4.63 11.98
C LYS A 59 12.26 6.12 11.70
N ARG A 60 13.41 6.58 11.23
CA ARG A 60 13.63 7.98 10.81
C ARG A 60 12.84 8.31 9.53
N PHE A 61 12.64 7.35 8.63
CA PHE A 61 11.80 7.47 7.44
C PHE A 61 10.30 7.31 7.73
N SER A 62 9.91 7.02 8.97
CA SER A 62 8.51 6.95 9.38
C SER A 62 7.96 8.36 9.64
N HIS A 63 7.19 8.89 8.70
CA HIS A 63 6.61 10.23 8.73
C HIS A 63 5.77 10.45 10.01
N ARG A 64 6.30 11.18 10.98
CA ARG A 64 5.70 11.32 12.34
C ARG A 64 4.35 12.02 12.32
N ARG A 65 4.15 12.97 11.40
CA ARG A 65 2.85 13.62 11.23
C ARG A 65 1.73 12.61 10.97
N LEU A 66 1.99 11.59 10.14
CA LEU A 66 1.05 10.52 9.85
C LEU A 66 1.01 9.52 11.01
N LEU A 67 2.16 9.00 11.43
CA LEU A 67 2.28 7.99 12.49
C LEU A 67 1.59 8.43 13.78
N ASN A 68 1.86 9.65 14.25
CA ASN A 68 1.33 10.14 15.52
C ASN A 68 -0.20 10.32 15.47
N ALA A 69 -0.73 10.89 14.38
CA ALA A 69 -2.16 11.05 14.22
C ALA A 69 -2.88 9.70 14.18
N MET A 70 -2.41 8.80 13.33
CA MET A 70 -3.02 7.47 13.18
C MET A 70 -2.94 6.65 14.48
N SER A 71 -1.80 6.66 15.18
CA SER A 71 -1.64 5.93 16.46
C SER A 71 -2.53 6.45 17.59
N GLN A 72 -2.98 7.70 17.49
CA GLN A 72 -3.92 8.34 18.40
C GLN A 72 -5.38 8.25 17.90
N ARG A 73 -5.63 7.51 16.82
CA ARG A 73 -6.94 7.37 16.15
C ARG A 73 -7.50 8.71 15.66
N VAL A 74 -6.64 9.59 15.18
CA VAL A 74 -7.01 10.88 14.58
C VAL A 74 -6.84 10.80 13.07
N ASP A 75 -7.95 10.92 12.35
CA ASP A 75 -7.95 10.98 10.88
C ASP A 75 -7.53 12.38 10.40
N ASN A 76 -6.36 12.48 9.82
CA ASN A 76 -5.79 13.71 9.26
C ASN A 76 -5.50 13.59 7.76
N LEU A 77 -6.19 12.67 7.05
CA LEU A 77 -5.88 12.32 5.67
C LEU A 77 -6.40 13.30 4.63
N ASP A 78 -7.34 14.18 4.97
CA ASP A 78 -7.94 15.12 4.02
C ASP A 78 -6.89 15.88 3.22
N ASN A 79 -7.01 15.84 1.89
CA ASN A 79 -6.11 16.45 0.91
C ASN A 79 -4.66 15.92 0.90
N MET A 80 -4.35 14.84 1.63
CA MET A 80 -3.08 14.14 1.45
C MET A 80 -3.10 13.31 0.18
N HIS A 81 -1.98 13.26 -0.52
CA HIS A 81 -1.79 12.35 -1.65
C HIS A 81 -1.88 10.90 -1.15
N ALA A 82 -2.91 10.17 -1.58
CA ALA A 82 -3.28 8.88 -1.00
C ALA A 82 -2.19 7.81 -1.20
N ASN A 83 -1.76 7.65 -2.45
CA ASN A 83 -0.77 6.62 -2.79
C ASN A 83 0.61 6.84 -2.15
N THR A 84 0.92 8.06 -1.69
CA THR A 84 2.13 8.33 -0.88
C THR A 84 1.97 7.88 0.57
N GLN A 85 0.76 7.91 1.12
CA GLN A 85 0.57 7.55 2.53
C GLN A 85 0.50 6.04 2.73
N VAL A 86 -0.17 5.29 1.85
CA VAL A 86 -0.34 3.84 2.03
C VAL A 86 1.00 3.09 2.16
N PRO A 87 2.01 3.30 1.29
CA PRO A 87 3.31 2.63 1.45
C PRO A 87 4.02 2.95 2.76
N LYS A 88 3.87 4.18 3.28
CA LYS A 88 4.42 4.53 4.61
C LYS A 88 3.81 3.66 5.71
N VAL A 89 2.50 3.39 5.59
CA VAL A 89 1.76 2.59 6.57
C VAL A 89 2.08 1.10 6.46
N VAL A 90 2.32 0.58 5.24
CA VAL A 90 2.90 -0.76 5.06
C VAL A 90 4.21 -0.87 5.84
N GLY A 91 5.08 0.14 5.72
CA GLY A 91 6.32 0.20 6.49
C GLY A 91 6.11 0.35 8.01
N PHE A 92 5.02 0.96 8.47
CA PHE A 92 4.68 0.98 9.90
C PHE A 92 4.41 -0.44 10.39
N GLU A 93 3.56 -1.20 9.72
CA GLU A 93 3.27 -2.58 10.13
C GLU A 93 4.53 -3.43 10.12
N ARG A 94 5.37 -3.29 9.08
CA ARG A 94 6.64 -4.01 8.99
C ARG A 94 7.61 -3.67 10.12
N ILE A 95 7.71 -2.40 10.52
CA ILE A 95 8.53 -1.98 11.68
C ILE A 95 7.96 -2.56 12.98
N SER A 96 6.64 -2.55 13.15
CA SER A 96 5.99 -3.14 14.32
C SER A 96 6.30 -4.63 14.46
N GLU A 97 6.20 -5.38 13.37
CA GLU A 97 6.53 -6.80 13.33
C GLU A 97 7.97 -7.07 13.79
N LEU A 98 8.94 -6.30 13.29
CA LEU A 98 10.36 -6.52 13.50
C LEU A 98 10.89 -5.95 14.83
N ALA A 99 10.31 -4.84 15.30
CA ALA A 99 10.75 -4.14 16.51
C ALA A 99 9.89 -4.44 17.75
N GLY A 100 8.70 -5.02 17.58
CA GLY A 100 7.72 -5.20 18.66
C GLY A 100 7.12 -3.90 19.18
N GLU A 101 7.14 -2.82 18.40
CA GLU A 101 6.64 -1.50 18.80
C GLU A 101 5.17 -1.29 18.37
N GLU A 102 4.26 -1.51 19.31
CA GLU A 102 2.81 -1.48 19.08
C GLU A 102 2.25 -0.12 18.57
N VAL A 103 2.98 0.97 18.75
CA VAL A 103 2.55 2.30 18.26
C VAL A 103 2.43 2.30 16.73
N TYR A 104 3.30 1.59 16.04
CA TYR A 104 3.30 1.46 14.59
C TYR A 104 2.12 0.60 14.10
N HIS A 105 1.85 -0.53 14.78
CA HIS A 105 0.69 -1.37 14.47
C HIS A 105 -0.63 -0.61 14.67
N ARG A 106 -0.80 0.07 15.83
CA ARG A 106 -2.02 0.86 16.05
C ARG A 106 -2.24 1.91 14.98
N ALA A 107 -1.18 2.50 14.46
CA ALA A 107 -1.28 3.46 13.36
C ALA A 107 -1.71 2.78 12.05
N ALA A 108 -1.16 1.60 11.75
CA ALA A 108 -1.46 0.85 10.55
C ALA A 108 -2.90 0.31 10.55
N ASP A 109 -3.32 -0.28 11.66
CA ASP A 109 -4.67 -0.84 11.83
C ASP A 109 -5.73 0.28 11.74
N PHE A 110 -5.54 1.39 12.44
CA PHE A 110 -6.47 2.52 12.35
C PHE A 110 -6.52 3.16 10.97
N PHE A 111 -5.36 3.32 10.31
CA PHE A 111 -5.34 3.81 8.93
C PHE A 111 -6.15 2.90 8.00
N TRP A 112 -5.96 1.59 8.12
CA TRP A 112 -6.69 0.61 7.33
C TRP A 112 -8.20 0.71 7.60
N ASP A 113 -8.62 0.78 8.87
CA ASP A 113 -10.01 0.91 9.26
C ASP A 113 -10.70 2.11 8.61
N ILE A 114 -10.08 3.30 8.69
CA ILE A 114 -10.70 4.52 8.15
C ILE A 114 -10.68 4.56 6.62
N VAL A 115 -9.63 4.03 5.99
CA VAL A 115 -9.56 4.03 4.53
C VAL A 115 -10.59 3.06 3.95
N THR A 116 -10.68 1.85 4.50
CA THR A 116 -11.61 0.83 3.98
C THR A 116 -13.06 1.10 4.38
N GLY A 117 -13.30 1.58 5.60
CA GLY A 117 -14.63 1.79 6.15
C GLY A 117 -15.26 3.13 5.82
N GLU A 118 -14.46 4.20 5.68
CA GLU A 118 -14.99 5.55 5.58
C GLU A 118 -14.57 6.31 4.31
N ARG A 119 -13.50 5.86 3.61
CA ARG A 119 -12.91 6.59 2.50
C ARG A 119 -12.87 5.81 1.18
N SER A 120 -13.33 4.57 1.16
CA SER A 120 -13.39 3.73 -0.03
C SER A 120 -14.78 3.73 -0.66
N LEU A 121 -14.80 3.63 -1.98
CA LEU A 121 -16.03 3.36 -2.75
C LEU A 121 -16.40 1.88 -2.67
N ALA A 122 -17.63 1.55 -3.02
CA ALA A 122 -18.19 0.20 -2.94
C ALA A 122 -17.39 -0.88 -3.70
N PHE A 123 -16.52 -0.52 -4.61
CA PHE A 123 -15.63 -1.44 -5.32
C PHE A 123 -14.22 -1.57 -4.72
N GLY A 124 -13.97 -0.97 -3.55
CA GLY A 124 -12.72 -1.09 -2.80
C GLY A 124 -11.66 -0.05 -3.16
N GLY A 125 -11.88 0.79 -4.16
CA GLY A 125 -10.98 1.87 -4.51
C GLY A 125 -11.21 3.12 -3.67
N ASN A 126 -10.16 3.86 -3.38
CA ASN A 126 -10.20 5.15 -2.69
C ASN A 126 -9.35 6.19 -3.43
N SER A 127 -9.36 7.42 -3.00
CA SER A 127 -8.73 8.58 -3.64
C SER A 127 -9.52 9.19 -4.81
N ARG A 128 -9.31 10.47 -5.01
CA ARG A 128 -9.77 11.25 -6.15
C ARG A 128 -8.66 12.19 -6.57
N ARG A 129 -8.31 12.19 -7.85
CA ARG A 129 -7.13 12.95 -8.33
C ARG A 129 -5.90 12.70 -7.44
N GLU A 130 -5.64 11.43 -7.14
CA GLU A 130 -4.53 10.96 -6.30
C GLU A 130 -4.62 11.31 -4.81
N HIS A 131 -5.58 12.13 -4.38
CA HIS A 131 -5.68 12.62 -3.00
C HIS A 131 -6.89 12.02 -2.26
N PHE A 132 -6.80 11.94 -0.95
CA PHE A 132 -7.97 11.64 -0.13
C PHE A 132 -8.89 12.85 -0.14
N PRO A 133 -10.15 12.76 -0.65
CA PRO A 133 -11.12 13.82 -0.48
C PRO A 133 -11.57 13.92 0.97
N SER A 134 -12.17 15.03 1.37
CA SER A 134 -12.89 15.10 2.64
C SER A 134 -13.96 14.00 2.70
N LYS A 135 -14.15 13.39 3.85
CA LYS A 135 -15.17 12.36 4.05
C LYS A 135 -16.59 12.84 3.74
N GLU A 136 -16.82 14.14 3.87
CA GLU A 136 -18.12 14.77 3.56
C GLU A 136 -18.33 15.01 2.06
N ALA A 137 -17.28 14.90 1.26
CA ALA A 137 -17.29 15.21 -0.18
C ALA A 137 -17.50 13.99 -1.09
N CYS A 138 -18.27 12.98 -0.65
CA CYS A 138 -18.50 11.74 -1.40
C CYS A 138 -19.14 11.97 -2.78
N THR A 139 -19.91 13.05 -2.96
CA THR A 139 -20.49 13.44 -4.26
C THR A 139 -19.45 13.82 -5.31
N ASP A 140 -18.25 14.21 -4.88
CA ASP A 140 -17.17 14.57 -5.81
C ASP A 140 -16.70 13.38 -6.64
N PHE A 141 -16.81 12.16 -6.13
CA PHE A 141 -16.47 10.97 -6.90
C PHE A 141 -17.34 10.74 -8.13
N ILE A 142 -18.63 11.12 -8.06
CA ILE A 142 -19.55 10.97 -9.20
C ILE A 142 -19.46 12.15 -10.19
N ASN A 143 -18.88 13.26 -9.76
CA ASN A 143 -18.70 14.44 -10.61
C ASN A 143 -17.35 14.46 -11.32
N ASP A 144 -16.37 13.71 -10.82
CA ASP A 144 -15.01 13.68 -11.37
C ASP A 144 -14.77 12.44 -12.24
N ILE A 145 -13.86 12.57 -13.20
CA ILE A 145 -13.39 11.48 -14.05
C ILE A 145 -12.15 10.82 -13.48
N ASP A 146 -11.39 11.54 -12.65
CA ASP A 146 -10.17 11.06 -11.99
C ASP A 146 -10.51 10.44 -10.64
N GLY A 147 -11.10 9.26 -10.69
CA GLY A 147 -11.51 8.48 -9.51
C GLY A 147 -10.36 7.75 -8.82
N PRO A 148 -10.63 6.65 -8.13
CA PRO A 148 -9.61 5.85 -7.46
C PRO A 148 -8.46 5.41 -8.37
N GLU A 149 -7.24 5.60 -7.87
CA GLU A 149 -6.00 5.19 -8.51
C GLU A 149 -5.71 3.70 -8.27
N SER A 150 -5.32 2.97 -9.31
CA SER A 150 -5.04 1.53 -9.21
C SER A 150 -3.81 1.22 -8.35
N CYS A 151 -2.76 2.07 -8.38
CA CYS A 151 -1.59 1.91 -7.51
C CYS A 151 -1.96 1.99 -6.03
N ASN A 152 -2.86 2.91 -5.69
CA ASN A 152 -3.28 3.10 -4.32
C ASN A 152 -4.00 1.86 -3.78
N THR A 153 -4.88 1.26 -4.57
CA THR A 153 -5.55 0.01 -4.20
C THR A 153 -4.56 -1.16 -4.12
N ASN A 154 -3.58 -1.26 -5.03
CA ASN A 154 -2.51 -2.26 -4.90
C ASN A 154 -1.78 -2.15 -3.55
N ASN A 155 -1.43 -0.95 -3.13
CA ASN A 155 -0.77 -0.74 -1.84
C ASN A 155 -1.70 -1.03 -0.65
N MET A 156 -3.00 -0.76 -0.77
CA MET A 156 -3.98 -1.17 0.25
C MET A 156 -4.09 -2.70 0.36
N LEU A 157 -3.98 -3.44 -0.75
CA LEU A 157 -3.93 -4.91 -0.71
C LEU A 157 -2.66 -5.40 -0.01
N LYS A 158 -1.50 -4.79 -0.26
CA LYS A 158 -0.26 -5.08 0.47
C LYS A 158 -0.43 -4.86 1.98
N LEU A 159 -0.96 -3.72 2.38
CA LEU A 159 -1.23 -3.43 3.80
C LEU A 159 -2.19 -4.46 4.40
N THR A 160 -3.21 -4.85 3.66
CA THR A 160 -4.20 -5.84 4.09
C THR A 160 -3.55 -7.21 4.35
N GLU A 161 -2.63 -7.64 3.48
CA GLU A 161 -1.86 -8.89 3.67
C GLU A 161 -1.00 -8.83 4.93
N GLU A 162 -0.32 -7.70 5.18
CA GLU A 162 0.53 -7.52 6.37
C GLU A 162 -0.29 -7.61 7.67
N LEU A 163 -1.43 -6.90 7.73
CA LEU A 163 -2.31 -6.91 8.88
C LEU A 163 -2.94 -8.30 9.10
N HIS A 164 -3.38 -8.97 8.03
CA HIS A 164 -3.89 -10.34 8.10
C HIS A 164 -2.83 -11.33 8.57
N ARG A 165 -1.57 -11.19 8.14
CA ARG A 165 -0.47 -12.05 8.58
C ARG A 165 -0.23 -11.94 10.08
N ARG A 166 -0.39 -10.75 10.66
CA ARG A 166 -0.28 -10.53 12.08
C ARG A 166 -1.46 -11.13 12.86
N ASN A 167 -2.66 -10.88 12.40
CA ASN A 167 -3.90 -11.35 13.03
C ASN A 167 -4.95 -11.70 11.96
N PRO A 168 -5.10 -12.99 11.58
CA PRO A 168 -6.03 -13.40 10.56
C PRO A 168 -7.49 -13.15 10.96
N GLU A 169 -8.08 -12.08 10.41
CA GLU A 169 -9.49 -11.75 10.58
C GLU A 169 -10.20 -11.72 9.22
N ALA A 170 -11.47 -12.12 9.18
CA ALA A 170 -12.27 -12.17 7.96
C ALA A 170 -12.36 -10.80 7.26
N ARG A 171 -12.41 -9.69 8.01
CA ARG A 171 -12.49 -8.32 7.46
C ARG A 171 -11.39 -8.00 6.45
N TYR A 172 -10.19 -8.53 6.67
CA TYR A 172 -9.06 -8.35 5.76
C TYR A 172 -9.26 -9.13 4.45
N ALA A 173 -9.71 -10.38 4.56
CA ALA A 173 -10.01 -11.20 3.38
C ALA A 173 -11.19 -10.63 2.59
N ASP A 174 -12.24 -10.15 3.27
CA ASP A 174 -13.41 -9.51 2.64
C ASP A 174 -13.01 -8.27 1.84
N PHE A 175 -12.18 -7.39 2.40
CA PHE A 175 -11.69 -6.23 1.67
C PHE A 175 -10.78 -6.61 0.52
N TYR A 176 -9.89 -7.58 0.72
CA TYR A 176 -8.98 -8.05 -0.32
C TYR A 176 -9.76 -8.62 -1.51
N GLU A 177 -10.74 -9.47 -1.24
CA GLU A 177 -11.62 -10.03 -2.28
C GLU A 177 -12.38 -8.91 -3.02
N LEU A 178 -13.04 -8.02 -2.25
CA LEU A 178 -13.79 -6.89 -2.80
C LEU A 178 -12.94 -6.05 -3.75
N ALA A 179 -11.78 -5.59 -3.30
CA ALA A 179 -10.93 -4.70 -4.07
C ALA A 179 -10.26 -5.41 -5.26
N THR A 180 -9.87 -6.68 -5.09
CA THR A 180 -9.27 -7.46 -6.16
C THR A 180 -10.26 -7.68 -7.31
N PHE A 181 -11.48 -8.16 -7.03
CA PHE A 181 -12.43 -8.49 -8.09
C PHE A 181 -13.16 -7.28 -8.66
N ASN A 182 -13.44 -6.26 -7.86
CA ASN A 182 -14.25 -5.13 -8.34
C ASN A 182 -13.41 -3.93 -8.79
N HIS A 183 -12.17 -3.80 -8.36
CA HIS A 183 -11.27 -2.73 -8.81
C HIS A 183 -10.11 -3.27 -9.63
N ILE A 184 -9.20 -4.04 -9.03
CA ILE A 184 -7.96 -4.45 -9.69
C ILE A 184 -8.22 -5.25 -10.97
N LEU A 185 -9.07 -6.27 -10.94
CA LEU A 185 -9.38 -7.09 -12.11
C LEU A 185 -9.89 -6.26 -13.29
N SER A 186 -10.60 -5.18 -13.00
CA SER A 186 -11.15 -4.28 -14.02
C SER A 186 -10.16 -3.27 -14.59
N THR A 187 -8.94 -3.23 -14.09
CA THR A 187 -7.92 -2.25 -14.53
C THR A 187 -7.08 -2.71 -15.72
N GLN A 188 -7.22 -3.96 -16.13
CA GLN A 188 -6.54 -4.50 -17.32
C GLN A 188 -7.52 -4.65 -18.48
N LEU A 189 -7.08 -4.29 -19.69
CA LEU A 189 -7.77 -4.60 -20.93
C LEU A 189 -7.12 -5.87 -21.53
N PRO A 190 -7.80 -7.04 -21.48
CA PRO A 190 -7.20 -8.30 -21.92
C PRO A 190 -6.82 -8.32 -23.41
N GLU A 191 -7.55 -7.58 -24.25
CA GLU A 191 -7.39 -7.58 -25.70
C GLU A 191 -6.03 -7.02 -26.15
N HIS A 192 -5.48 -6.04 -25.42
CA HIS A 192 -4.18 -5.44 -25.80
C HIS A 192 -3.23 -5.18 -24.62
N GLY A 193 -3.60 -5.59 -23.40
CA GLY A 193 -2.71 -5.50 -22.25
C GLY A 193 -2.53 -4.09 -21.67
N GLY A 194 -3.40 -3.14 -21.99
CA GLY A 194 -3.39 -1.81 -21.39
C GLY A 194 -3.90 -1.81 -19.96
N TYR A 195 -3.46 -0.83 -19.17
CA TYR A 195 -3.82 -0.66 -17.77
C TYR A 195 -4.47 0.70 -17.51
N VAL A 196 -5.34 0.75 -16.50
CA VAL A 196 -6.04 1.96 -16.07
C VAL A 196 -5.27 2.67 -14.97
N TYR A 197 -5.15 3.99 -15.07
CA TYR A 197 -4.67 4.84 -13.98
C TYR A 197 -5.80 5.09 -12.99
N PHE A 198 -6.85 5.82 -13.42
CA PHE A 198 -8.02 6.15 -12.63
C PHE A 198 -9.23 5.33 -13.05
N THR A 199 -9.96 4.80 -12.04
CA THR A 199 -11.25 4.14 -12.26
C THR A 199 -12.37 5.12 -11.90
N PRO A 200 -13.03 5.74 -12.90
CA PRO A 200 -14.07 6.73 -12.64
C PRO A 200 -15.31 6.09 -12.02
N ALA A 201 -15.85 6.74 -10.98
CA ALA A 201 -17.16 6.40 -10.41
C ALA A 201 -18.30 7.19 -11.07
N ARG A 202 -17.98 8.11 -11.99
CA ARG A 202 -18.96 8.93 -12.71
C ARG A 202 -19.82 8.04 -13.60
N PRO A 203 -21.18 8.14 -13.51
CA PRO A 203 -22.08 7.39 -14.38
C PRO A 203 -21.86 7.69 -15.86
N ARG A 204 -21.95 6.68 -16.72
CA ARG A 204 -21.77 6.78 -18.18
C ARG A 204 -20.40 7.27 -18.62
N HIS A 205 -19.38 7.08 -17.77
CA HIS A 205 -18.01 7.35 -18.14
C HIS A 205 -17.27 6.03 -18.44
N TYR A 206 -16.13 6.14 -19.13
CA TYR A 206 -15.31 5.00 -19.55
C TYR A 206 -13.92 5.04 -18.92
N ARG A 207 -13.24 3.90 -18.91
CA ARG A 207 -11.85 3.80 -18.49
C ARG A 207 -10.91 4.14 -19.63
N ASN A 208 -9.86 4.88 -19.32
CA ASN A 208 -8.75 5.14 -20.23
C ASN A 208 -7.65 4.12 -19.98
N TYR A 209 -7.35 3.28 -20.96
CA TYR A 209 -6.29 2.30 -20.87
C TYR A 209 -5.00 2.84 -21.49
N SER A 210 -3.86 2.44 -20.89
CA SER A 210 -2.54 2.76 -21.42
C SER A 210 -2.31 2.10 -22.77
N ALA A 211 -1.59 2.78 -23.67
CA ALA A 211 -1.10 2.15 -24.89
C ALA A 211 0.09 1.25 -24.56
N PRO A 212 0.08 -0.02 -25.03
CA PRO A 212 1.20 -0.94 -24.79
C PRO A 212 2.51 -0.38 -25.36
N ASN A 213 3.59 -0.49 -24.58
CA ASN A 213 4.93 -0.03 -24.91
C ASN A 213 5.12 1.50 -25.09
N GLU A 214 4.09 2.31 -24.83
CA GLU A 214 4.18 3.77 -24.97
C GLU A 214 4.00 4.48 -23.62
N ALA A 215 3.12 3.96 -22.77
CA ALA A 215 2.83 4.57 -21.48
C ALA A 215 3.78 4.05 -20.39
N MET A 216 4.32 4.99 -19.58
CA MET A 216 5.23 4.71 -18.46
C MET A 216 4.65 5.21 -17.13
N TRP A 217 3.34 5.11 -16.95
CA TRP A 217 2.67 5.47 -15.70
C TRP A 217 3.05 4.49 -14.57
N CYS A 218 3.06 4.97 -13.33
CA CYS A 218 3.22 4.09 -12.16
C CYS A 218 2.19 2.94 -12.17
N CYS A 219 0.96 3.22 -12.60
CA CYS A 219 -0.12 2.24 -12.70
C CYS A 219 0.08 1.18 -13.79
N VAL A 220 0.97 1.39 -14.75
CA VAL A 220 1.41 0.33 -15.68
C VAL A 220 2.30 -0.68 -14.95
N GLY A 221 3.24 -0.19 -14.12
CA GLY A 221 4.08 -1.04 -13.28
C GLY A 221 3.27 -1.85 -12.26
N THR A 222 2.41 -1.18 -11.49
CA THR A 222 1.50 -1.86 -10.55
C THR A 222 0.51 -2.80 -11.24
N GLY A 223 0.06 -2.46 -12.45
CA GLY A 223 -0.80 -3.33 -13.24
C GLY A 223 -0.13 -4.66 -13.56
N MET A 224 1.12 -4.64 -14.01
CA MET A 224 1.90 -5.87 -14.22
C MET A 224 2.09 -6.67 -12.94
N GLU A 225 2.32 -6.00 -11.81
CA GLU A 225 2.48 -6.63 -10.51
C GLU A 225 1.17 -7.24 -9.99
N ASN A 226 0.07 -6.50 -10.02
CA ASN A 226 -1.24 -6.93 -9.54
C ASN A 226 -1.71 -8.22 -10.20
N HIS A 227 -1.65 -8.27 -11.54
CA HIS A 227 -2.17 -9.42 -12.30
C HIS A 227 -1.24 -10.64 -12.24
N GLY A 228 -0.02 -10.48 -11.72
CA GLY A 228 0.88 -11.58 -11.37
C GLY A 228 0.66 -12.19 -9.99
N LYS A 229 -0.18 -11.56 -9.14
CA LYS A 229 -0.30 -11.89 -7.71
C LYS A 229 -1.61 -12.60 -7.31
N TYR A 230 -2.49 -12.93 -8.22
CA TYR A 230 -3.81 -13.48 -7.88
C TYR A 230 -3.78 -14.73 -6.98
N GLY A 231 -2.74 -15.55 -7.08
CA GLY A 231 -2.57 -16.72 -6.23
C GLY A 231 -2.02 -16.44 -4.82
N GLN A 232 -1.49 -15.24 -4.58
CA GLN A 232 -0.68 -14.95 -3.39
C GLN A 232 -1.49 -15.03 -2.09
N PHE A 233 -2.74 -14.59 -2.11
CA PHE A 233 -3.60 -14.49 -0.93
C PHE A 233 -4.76 -15.51 -0.91
N VAL A 234 -4.78 -16.48 -1.83
CA VAL A 234 -5.83 -17.52 -1.85
C VAL A 234 -5.81 -18.34 -0.57
N TYR A 235 -4.62 -18.73 -0.13
CA TYR A 235 -4.40 -19.50 1.08
C TYR A 235 -3.34 -18.86 1.95
N THR A 236 -3.59 -18.84 3.26
CA THR A 236 -2.59 -18.51 4.28
C THR A 236 -2.60 -19.57 5.36
N HIS A 237 -1.54 -19.67 6.18
CA HIS A 237 -1.50 -20.65 7.26
C HIS A 237 -0.81 -20.09 8.51
N VAL A 238 -1.23 -20.61 9.66
CA VAL A 238 -0.55 -20.40 10.95
C VAL A 238 -0.41 -21.76 11.63
N GLY A 239 0.81 -22.25 11.77
CA GLY A 239 1.04 -23.62 12.24
C GLY A 239 0.33 -24.62 11.33
N ASN A 240 -0.58 -25.43 11.89
CA ASN A 240 -1.38 -26.41 11.16
C ASN A 240 -2.78 -25.92 10.76
N ALA A 241 -3.10 -24.66 10.99
CA ALA A 241 -4.36 -24.06 10.55
C ALA A 241 -4.19 -23.42 9.17
N ILE A 242 -5.07 -23.77 8.23
CA ILE A 242 -5.15 -23.19 6.90
C ILE A 242 -6.34 -22.25 6.86
N TYR A 243 -6.12 -21.05 6.32
CA TYR A 243 -7.16 -20.07 6.02
C TYR A 243 -7.39 -20.06 4.52
N VAL A 244 -8.64 -20.21 4.11
CA VAL A 244 -9.07 -20.06 2.71
C VAL A 244 -9.62 -18.66 2.59
N ASN A 245 -8.83 -17.74 2.02
CA ASN A 245 -9.14 -16.31 1.99
C ASN A 245 -9.95 -15.94 0.74
N LEU A 246 -9.68 -16.59 -0.39
CA LEU A 246 -10.37 -16.33 -1.65
C LEU A 246 -10.97 -17.63 -2.20
N PHE A 247 -12.24 -17.61 -2.56
CA PHE A 247 -12.96 -18.79 -3.05
C PHE A 247 -12.86 -18.93 -4.57
N VAL A 248 -11.63 -19.06 -5.07
CA VAL A 248 -11.32 -19.28 -6.48
C VAL A 248 -11.04 -20.75 -6.74
N ALA A 249 -11.35 -21.23 -7.95
CA ALA A 249 -11.03 -22.61 -8.35
C ALA A 249 -9.51 -22.83 -8.32
N SER A 250 -9.06 -23.63 -7.36
CA SER A 250 -7.62 -23.81 -7.08
C SER A 250 -7.35 -25.14 -6.40
N GLU A 251 -6.10 -25.57 -6.38
CA GLU A 251 -5.60 -26.75 -5.68
C GLU A 251 -4.44 -26.34 -4.77
N LEU A 252 -4.47 -26.79 -3.52
CA LEU A 252 -3.42 -26.59 -2.56
C LEU A 252 -2.70 -27.90 -2.27
N ASN A 253 -1.42 -27.98 -2.55
CA ASN A 253 -0.52 -29.04 -2.12
C ASN A 253 0.32 -28.53 -0.96
N TRP A 254 0.05 -29.05 0.27
CA TRP A 254 0.66 -28.54 1.51
C TRP A 254 1.11 -29.64 2.43
#